data_d6e03a032d166fbd2f5b384ac2bb8926
#
_entry.id   d6e03a032d166fbd2f5b384ac2bb8926
#
_cell.length_a   1.000
_cell.length_b   1.000
_cell.length_c   1.000
_cell.angle_alpha   90.00
_cell.angle_beta   90.00
_cell.angle_gamma   90.00
#
_symmetry.space_group_name_H-M   'P 1'
#
loop_
_entity.id
_entity.type
_entity.pdbx_description
1 polymer ?
#
loop_
_entity_poly.entity_id
_entity_poly.type
_entity_poly.pdbx_seq_one_letter_code
_entity_poly.pdbx_strand_id
1 'polypeptide(L)'
;MSRNGEKFYQIVLNALFDQDVMRIIHCTSKNAKTMNDIIKETSLSRTTAHRKITLMMKDGLLGIENYAITLDGKKSKLFRSRLDSIKVKYEGNNMFVIIEENPNIISKILMLSYSKKNTGDECFNISEKGLDPRYLIVK
;
A
#
# COMPACT_ATOMS: atom_id res chain seq x y z
N MET A 1 -13.60 -11.13 -8.43
CA MET A 1 -13.86 -11.58 -7.07
C MET A 1 -13.73 -10.47 -6.07
N SER A 2 -14.80 -10.23 -5.35
CA SER A 2 -14.80 -9.20 -4.31
C SER A 2 -13.73 -9.45 -3.25
N ARG A 3 -13.25 -10.68 -3.18
CA ARG A 3 -12.20 -11.04 -2.23
C ARG A 3 -10.92 -10.24 -2.37
N ASN A 4 -10.60 -9.81 -3.58
CA ASN A 4 -9.36 -9.07 -3.77
C ASN A 4 -9.40 -7.72 -3.05
N GLY A 5 -10.55 -7.06 -3.10
CA GLY A 5 -10.71 -5.81 -2.39
C GLY A 5 -10.68 -6.00 -0.90
N GLU A 6 -11.44 -6.98 -0.40
CA GLU A 6 -11.46 -7.27 1.02
C GLU A 6 -10.09 -7.69 1.52
N LYS A 7 -9.40 -8.50 0.74
CA LYS A 7 -8.07 -8.94 1.12
C LYS A 7 -7.10 -7.77 1.21
N PHE A 8 -7.20 -6.84 0.28
CA PHE A 8 -6.33 -5.67 0.31
C PHE A 8 -6.59 -4.79 1.53
N TYR A 9 -7.85 -4.62 1.93
CA TYR A 9 -8.14 -3.89 3.15
C TYR A 9 -7.57 -4.57 4.37
N GLN A 10 -7.69 -5.87 4.42
CA GLN A 10 -7.11 -6.64 5.51
C GLN A 10 -5.61 -6.44 5.56
N ILE A 11 -4.98 -6.45 4.40
CA ILE A 11 -3.54 -6.22 4.30
C ILE A 11 -3.18 -4.84 4.83
N VAL A 12 -3.93 -3.81 4.42
CA VAL A 12 -3.67 -2.44 4.86
C VAL A 12 -3.89 -2.31 6.35
N LEU A 13 -4.98 -2.86 6.86
CA LEU A 13 -5.27 -2.79 8.29
C LEU A 13 -4.21 -3.53 9.11
N ASN A 14 -3.78 -4.69 8.63
CA ASN A 14 -2.72 -5.43 9.31
C ASN A 14 -1.40 -4.66 9.29
N ALA A 15 -1.13 -3.97 8.19
CA ALA A 15 0.09 -3.17 8.07
C ALA A 15 0.13 -2.06 9.13
N LEU A 16 -1.01 -1.47 9.45
CA LEU A 16 -1.07 -0.41 10.45
C LEU A 16 -0.63 -0.88 11.84
N PHE A 17 -0.72 -2.17 12.10
CA PHE A 17 -0.31 -2.72 13.38
C PHE A 17 1.08 -3.35 13.35
N ASP A 18 1.73 -3.35 12.20
CA ASP A 18 3.08 -3.90 12.08
C ASP A 18 4.06 -2.73 12.01
N GLN A 19 4.80 -2.53 13.08
CA GLN A 19 5.73 -1.39 13.18
C GLN A 19 6.80 -1.43 12.10
N ASP A 20 7.30 -2.61 11.77
CA ASP A 20 8.34 -2.73 10.77
C ASP A 20 7.82 -2.37 9.39
N VAL A 21 6.61 -2.85 9.08
CA VAL A 21 5.97 -2.52 7.80
C VAL A 21 5.73 -1.01 7.71
N MET A 22 5.22 -0.42 8.79
CA MET A 22 4.96 1.02 8.79
C MET A 22 6.23 1.84 8.67
N ARG A 23 7.33 1.39 9.25
CA ARG A 23 8.61 2.08 9.08
C ARG A 23 9.04 2.07 7.62
N ILE A 24 8.87 0.92 6.97
CA ILE A 24 9.24 0.80 5.57
C ILE A 24 8.34 1.68 4.70
N ILE A 25 7.03 1.67 4.96
CA ILE A 25 6.09 2.52 4.23
C ILE A 25 6.48 3.99 4.41
N HIS A 26 6.74 4.38 5.64
CA HIS A 26 7.09 5.77 5.93
C HIS A 26 8.37 6.20 5.22
N CYS A 27 9.37 5.35 5.22
CA CYS A 27 10.65 5.71 4.62
C CYS A 27 10.58 5.73 3.09
N THR A 28 9.64 5.01 2.48
CA THR A 28 9.52 4.94 1.02
C THR A 28 8.34 5.75 0.47
N SER A 29 7.64 6.49 1.31
CA SER A 29 6.42 7.17 0.87
C SER A 29 6.71 8.38 -0.02
N LYS A 30 7.74 9.12 0.27
CA LYS A 30 8.06 10.34 -0.50
C LYS A 30 9.12 10.11 -1.55
N ASN A 31 10.06 9.25 -1.26
CA ASN A 31 11.16 8.97 -2.18
C ASN A 31 11.38 7.48 -2.27
N ALA A 32 11.69 7.03 -3.47
CA ALA A 32 12.06 5.63 -3.67
C ALA A 32 13.40 5.36 -3.02
N LYS A 33 13.55 4.19 -2.45
CA LYS A 33 14.75 3.81 -1.69
C LYS A 33 15.24 2.44 -2.12
N THR A 34 16.56 2.26 -2.07
CA THR A 34 17.14 0.94 -2.27
C THR A 34 16.97 0.12 -1.00
N MET A 35 17.20 -1.18 -1.11
CA MET A 35 17.19 -2.06 0.06
C MET A 35 18.14 -1.57 1.15
N ASN A 36 19.35 -1.18 0.76
CA ASN A 36 20.33 -0.70 1.73
C ASN A 36 19.89 0.59 2.41
N ASP A 37 19.26 1.49 1.66
CA ASP A 37 18.74 2.73 2.23
C ASP A 37 17.65 2.43 3.25
N ILE A 38 16.76 1.50 2.92
CA ILE A 38 15.68 1.13 3.84
C ILE A 38 16.27 0.53 5.11
N ILE A 39 17.24 -0.34 4.99
CA ILE A 39 17.88 -0.95 6.14
C ILE A 39 18.52 0.12 7.04
N LYS A 40 19.19 1.08 6.44
CA LYS A 40 19.81 2.16 7.20
C LYS A 40 18.79 3.04 7.91
N GLU A 41 17.73 3.42 7.20
CA GLU A 41 16.77 4.37 7.76
C GLU A 41 15.82 3.73 8.77
N THR A 42 15.50 2.46 8.59
CA THR A 42 14.58 1.77 9.49
C THR A 42 15.29 1.08 10.64
N SER A 43 16.58 0.89 10.54
CA SER A 43 17.39 0.14 11.51
C SER A 43 16.96 -1.32 11.64
N LEU A 44 16.29 -1.85 10.64
CA LEU A 44 15.93 -3.26 10.62
C LEU A 44 17.14 -4.10 10.26
N SER A 45 17.14 -5.35 10.71
CA SER A 45 18.16 -6.29 10.28
C SER A 45 17.95 -6.59 8.80
N ARG A 46 19.02 -6.99 8.14
CA ARG A 46 18.93 -7.31 6.71
C ARG A 46 17.92 -8.42 6.45
N THR A 47 17.94 -9.44 7.28
CA THR A 47 17.02 -10.56 7.13
C THR A 47 15.58 -10.12 7.27
N THR A 48 15.27 -9.32 8.29
CA THR A 48 13.93 -8.82 8.51
C THR A 48 13.49 -7.90 7.38
N ALA A 49 14.36 -7.00 6.94
CA ALA A 49 14.03 -6.08 5.87
C ALA A 49 13.72 -6.84 4.58
N HIS A 50 14.55 -7.80 4.21
CA HIS A 50 14.30 -8.59 3.00
C HIS A 50 12.98 -9.33 3.07
N ARG A 51 12.70 -9.97 4.20
CA ARG A 51 11.48 -10.74 4.37
C ARG A 51 10.25 -9.83 4.28
N LYS A 52 10.29 -8.70 4.99
CA LYS A 52 9.15 -7.77 5.00
C LYS A 52 8.93 -7.14 3.64
N ILE A 53 10.00 -6.70 2.98
CA ILE A 53 9.89 -6.06 1.67
C ILE A 53 9.35 -7.04 0.63
N THR A 54 9.83 -8.29 0.65
CA THR A 54 9.33 -9.31 -0.27
C THR A 54 7.83 -9.51 -0.09
N LEU A 55 7.40 -9.60 1.17
CA LEU A 55 5.98 -9.77 1.47
C LEU A 55 5.17 -8.55 1.05
N MET A 56 5.68 -7.36 1.34
CA MET A 56 4.98 -6.12 0.98
C MET A 56 4.86 -5.94 -0.53
N MET A 57 5.85 -6.39 -1.28
CA MET A 57 5.77 -6.38 -2.74
C MET A 57 4.66 -7.32 -3.22
N LYS A 58 4.60 -8.50 -2.64
CA LYS A 58 3.58 -9.48 -2.99
C LYS A 58 2.19 -8.98 -2.64
N ASP A 59 2.07 -8.30 -1.51
CA ASP A 59 0.78 -7.82 -1.02
C ASP A 59 0.32 -6.52 -1.67
N GLY A 60 1.17 -5.89 -2.47
CA GLY A 60 0.79 -4.67 -3.16
C GLY A 60 0.99 -3.39 -2.35
N LEU A 61 1.75 -3.46 -1.27
CA LEU A 61 2.05 -2.28 -0.45
C LEU A 61 3.26 -1.51 -0.96
N LEU A 62 4.18 -2.20 -1.62
CA LEU A 62 5.35 -1.60 -2.23
C LEU A 62 5.38 -1.90 -3.71
N GLY A 63 6.02 -1.03 -4.46
CA GLY A 63 6.30 -1.24 -5.86
C GLY A 63 7.71 -0.81 -6.19
N ILE A 64 8.13 -1.12 -7.39
CA ILE A 64 9.42 -0.67 -7.89
C ILE A 64 9.15 0.55 -8.75
N GLU A 65 9.71 1.69 -8.36
CA GLU A 65 9.54 2.91 -9.14
C GLU A 65 10.56 3.00 -10.25
N ASN A 66 11.79 2.59 -9.95
CA ASN A 66 12.89 2.71 -10.91
C ASN A 66 14.05 1.84 -10.40
N TYR A 67 15.16 1.92 -11.12
CA TYR A 67 16.37 1.20 -10.76
C TYR A 67 17.52 2.19 -10.65
N ALA A 68 18.35 2.03 -9.64
CA ALA A 68 19.59 2.76 -9.51
C ALA A 68 20.71 1.90 -10.07
N ILE A 69 21.69 2.53 -10.70
CA ILE A 69 22.86 1.82 -11.20
C ILE A 69 24.02 2.14 -10.26
N THR A 70 24.59 1.11 -9.67
CA THR A 70 25.72 1.27 -8.76
C THR A 70 26.99 1.50 -9.54
N LEU A 71 28.06 1.88 -8.81
CA LEU A 71 29.34 2.17 -9.45
C LEU A 71 29.92 0.97 -10.19
N ASP A 72 29.59 -0.23 -9.74
CA ASP A 72 30.05 -1.46 -10.39
C ASP A 72 29.12 -1.92 -11.49
N GLY A 73 28.14 -1.07 -11.89
CA GLY A 73 27.27 -1.36 -13.00
C GLY A 73 26.07 -2.24 -12.68
N LYS A 74 25.86 -2.56 -11.42
CA LYS A 74 24.73 -3.39 -11.03
C LYS A 74 23.49 -2.53 -10.84
N LYS A 75 22.33 -3.13 -11.16
CA LYS A 75 21.04 -2.47 -10.94
C LYS A 75 20.54 -2.77 -9.55
N SER A 76 20.08 -1.75 -8.87
CA SER A 76 19.40 -1.88 -7.59
C SER A 76 17.97 -1.40 -7.73
N LYS A 77 17.04 -2.15 -7.21
CA LYS A 77 15.63 -1.78 -7.22
C LYS A 77 15.41 -0.59 -6.31
N LEU A 78 14.62 0.36 -6.77
CA LEU A 78 14.18 1.50 -5.96
C LEU A 78 12.74 1.25 -5.56
N PHE A 79 12.55 0.93 -4.30
CA PHE A 79 11.24 0.60 -3.76
C PHE A 79 10.50 1.88 -3.38
N ARG A 80 9.23 1.90 -3.67
CA ARG A 80 8.38 3.03 -3.33
C ARG A 80 7.07 2.52 -2.76
N SER A 81 6.59 3.16 -1.71
CA SER A 81 5.28 2.82 -1.16
C SER A 81 4.20 3.10 -2.20
N ARG A 82 3.29 2.16 -2.37
CA ARG A 82 2.12 2.38 -3.21
C ARG A 82 1.08 3.23 -2.51
N LEU A 83 1.22 3.37 -1.21
CA LEU A 83 0.28 4.11 -0.39
C LEU A 83 0.90 5.44 0.00
N ASP A 84 0.20 6.52 -0.31
CA ASP A 84 0.64 7.84 0.09
C ASP A 84 0.07 8.20 1.46
N SER A 85 -1.18 7.87 1.70
CA SER A 85 -1.77 8.04 3.02
C SER A 85 -2.83 6.98 3.28
N ILE A 86 -3.01 6.68 4.55
CA ILE A 86 -4.03 5.75 5.01
C ILE A 86 -4.78 6.45 6.13
N LYS A 87 -6.08 6.57 5.99
CA LYS A 87 -6.92 7.11 7.04
C LYS A 87 -7.97 6.09 7.40
N VAL A 88 -8.19 5.92 8.70
CA VAL A 88 -9.21 5.03 9.19
C VAL A 88 -10.22 5.86 9.96
N LYS A 89 -11.48 5.71 9.63
CA LYS A 89 -12.56 6.45 10.27
C LYS A 89 -13.60 5.45 10.74
N TYR A 90 -14.00 5.57 11.97
CA TYR A 90 -15.07 4.75 12.51
C TYR A 90 -16.24 5.66 12.87
N GLU A 91 -17.38 5.37 12.26
CA GLU A 91 -18.54 6.23 12.45
C GLU A 91 -19.81 5.40 12.32
N GLY A 92 -20.65 5.51 13.28
CA GLY A 92 -21.88 4.69 13.35
C GLY A 92 -21.50 3.25 13.30
N ASN A 93 -21.68 2.29 13.00
CA ASN A 93 -21.21 0.92 13.00
C ASN A 93 -20.35 0.59 11.78
N ASN A 94 -19.87 1.63 11.09
CA ASN A 94 -19.07 1.42 9.89
C ASN A 94 -17.65 1.90 10.09
N MET A 95 -16.73 1.16 9.47
CA MET A 95 -15.34 1.56 9.42
C MET A 95 -15.01 1.92 7.99
N PHE A 96 -14.43 3.08 7.80
CA PHE A 96 -14.01 3.57 6.50
C PHE A 96 -12.50 3.56 6.44
N VAL A 97 -11.96 2.96 5.39
CA VAL A 97 -10.52 3.02 5.14
C VAL A 97 -10.34 3.85 3.88
N ILE A 98 -9.63 4.94 4.03
CA ILE A 98 -9.37 5.87 2.94
C ILE A 98 -7.91 5.73 2.55
N ILE A 99 -7.66 5.30 1.34
CA ILE A 99 -6.32 5.05 0.86
C ILE A 99 -6.02 6.01 -0.28
N GLU A 100 -4.97 6.79 -0.12
CA GLU A 100 -4.46 7.63 -1.18
C GLU A 100 -3.24 6.97 -1.78
N GLU A 101 -3.27 6.78 -3.08
CA GLU A 101 -2.20 6.11 -3.78
C GLU A 101 -1.11 7.08 -4.20
N ASN A 102 0.09 6.54 -4.29
CA ASN A 102 1.21 7.30 -4.81
C ASN A 102 0.99 7.48 -6.32
N PRO A 103 1.00 8.73 -6.82
CA PRO A 103 0.73 8.97 -8.23
C PRO A 103 1.80 8.39 -9.17
N ASN A 104 2.98 8.09 -8.66
CA ASN A 104 4.04 7.52 -9.48
C ASN A 104 3.91 6.01 -9.63
N ILE A 105 3.06 5.40 -8.80
CA ILE A 105 2.82 3.95 -8.84
C ILE A 105 1.32 3.75 -8.75
N ILE A 106 0.69 3.52 -9.88
CA ILE A 106 -0.75 3.36 -9.90
C ILE A 106 -1.11 1.96 -9.42
N SER A 107 -2.01 1.88 -8.46
CA SER A 107 -2.42 0.60 -7.92
C SER A 107 -3.59 0.04 -8.70
N LYS A 108 -3.32 -1.00 -9.47
CA LYS A 108 -4.39 -1.74 -10.12
C LYS A 108 -5.27 -2.44 -9.10
N ILE A 109 -4.69 -2.75 -7.95
CA ILE A 109 -5.44 -3.43 -6.89
C ILE A 109 -6.59 -2.59 -6.42
N LEU A 110 -6.35 -1.31 -6.17
CA LEU A 110 -7.42 -0.42 -5.75
C LEU A 110 -8.47 -0.25 -6.83
N MET A 111 -8.03 -0.09 -8.06
CA MET A 111 -8.97 0.05 -9.17
C MET A 111 -9.83 -1.19 -9.35
N LEU A 112 -9.22 -2.36 -9.22
CA LEU A 112 -9.98 -3.61 -9.32
C LEU A 112 -10.97 -3.74 -8.20
N SER A 113 -10.59 -3.34 -6.99
CA SER A 113 -11.51 -3.38 -5.85
C SER A 113 -12.69 -2.48 -6.10
N TYR A 114 -12.43 -1.31 -6.61
CA TYR A 114 -13.49 -0.36 -6.92
C TYR A 114 -14.42 -0.92 -7.99
N SER A 115 -13.86 -1.46 -9.05
CA SER A 115 -14.66 -2.02 -10.14
C SER A 115 -15.57 -3.15 -9.66
N LYS A 116 -15.07 -3.97 -8.77
CA LYS A 116 -15.87 -5.06 -8.26
C LYS A 116 -17.03 -4.59 -7.40
N LYS A 117 -16.83 -3.54 -6.67
CA LYS A 117 -17.90 -2.98 -5.88
C LYS A 117 -18.99 -2.38 -6.75
N ASN A 118 -18.64 -2.06 -7.97
CA ASN A 118 -19.60 -1.60 -8.95
C ASN A 118 -20.66 -2.64 -9.28
N THR A 119 -20.44 -3.88 -8.93
CA THR A 119 -21.38 -4.93 -9.29
C THR A 119 -22.45 -5.14 -8.24
N GLY A 120 -22.70 -4.15 -7.40
CA GLY A 120 -23.83 -4.19 -6.52
C GLY A 120 -23.53 -4.24 -5.04
N ASP A 121 -22.29 -4.09 -4.68
CA ASP A 121 -21.92 -4.06 -3.28
C ASP A 121 -22.34 -2.72 -2.68
N GLU A 122 -22.85 -2.74 -1.47
CA GLU A 122 -23.26 -1.53 -0.79
C GLU A 122 -22.14 -0.54 -0.54
N CYS A 123 -20.94 -1.03 -0.36
CA CYS A 123 -19.79 -0.16 -0.19
C CYS A 123 -19.69 0.82 -1.34
N PHE A 124 -20.23 0.46 -2.44
CA PHE A 124 -20.15 1.23 -3.63
C PHE A 124 -21.04 2.48 -3.61
N ASN A 125 -22.00 2.49 -2.71
CA ASN A 125 -22.88 3.64 -2.57
C ASN A 125 -22.10 4.90 -2.20
N ILE A 126 -20.97 4.75 -1.57
CA ILE A 126 -20.14 5.89 -1.22
C ILE A 126 -19.65 6.58 -2.48
N SER A 127 -19.24 5.81 -3.46
CA SER A 127 -18.78 6.36 -4.74
C SER A 127 -19.92 7.02 -5.48
N GLU A 128 -21.09 6.41 -5.43
CA GLU A 128 -22.27 6.94 -6.10
C GLU A 128 -22.67 8.29 -5.55
N LYS A 129 -22.32 8.57 -4.32
CA LYS A 129 -22.59 9.86 -3.71
C LYS A 129 -21.53 10.90 -4.04
N GLY A 130 -20.66 10.60 -4.99
CA GLY A 130 -19.63 11.54 -5.42
C GLY A 130 -18.39 11.53 -4.60
N LEU A 131 -18.23 10.53 -3.76
CA LEU A 131 -17.03 10.42 -2.97
C LEU A 131 -15.89 9.86 -3.81
N ASP A 132 -14.68 10.11 -3.34
CA ASP A 132 -13.47 9.62 -3.97
C ASP A 132 -13.52 8.10 -4.05
N PRO A 133 -13.20 7.51 -5.22
CA PRO A 133 -13.16 6.05 -5.35
C PRO A 133 -12.16 5.36 -4.42
N ARG A 134 -11.30 6.14 -3.79
CA ARG A 134 -10.38 5.60 -2.79
C ARG A 134 -11.07 5.33 -1.46
N TYR A 135 -12.31 5.76 -1.29
CA TYR A 135 -13.06 5.50 -0.08
C TYR A 135 -13.69 4.13 -0.17
N LEU A 136 -13.49 3.36 0.88
CA LEU A 136 -13.98 1.99 0.92
C LEU A 136 -14.54 1.73 2.32
N ILE A 137 -15.63 0.99 2.37
CA ILE A 137 -16.25 0.63 3.64
C ILE A 137 -15.81 -0.77 4.03
N VAL A 138 -15.34 -0.88 5.27
CA VAL A 138 -14.95 -2.16 5.83
C VAL A 138 -15.90 -2.45 6.98
N LYS A 139 -16.50 -3.60 6.96
CA LYS A 139 -17.42 -4.03 8.01
C LYS A 139 -16.83 -5.15 8.83
#